data_79d0096b2d2605fd8422c4cfa7396c59
#
_entry.id   79d0096b2d2605fd8422c4cfa7396c59
#
_cell.length_a   1.000
_cell.length_b   1.000
_cell.length_c   1.000
_cell.angle_alpha   90.00
_cell.angle_beta   90.00
_cell.angle_gamma   90.00
#
_symmetry.space_group_name_H-M   'P 1'
#
loop_
_entity.id
_entity.type
_entity.pdbx_description
1 polymer ?
#
loop_
_entity_poly.entity_id
_entity_poly.type
_entity_poly.pdbx_seq_one_letter_code
_entity_poly.pdbx_strand_id
1 'polypeptide(L)'
;YDCTLSFEGHINNSDVSYNLSKTNDILLSGFNLIGNPFAHDIYKGEGAAIDNDDLAEGYYILSNSGAWSAKISDGTAIKPCQSILVKTVKAGELKIKKTNSSPSRKSRDNESLEIKVSNSNYEDVAYVSFDNKVGLEKIEHKNVNVPMIYIPVEDKDFAIAMLEESTKDIPVSFEAKTMGEYTLSVSALNDRFDNIYLVDKLTGDFANMLLE
;
A
#
# COMPACT_ATOMS: atom_id res chain seq x y z
N TYR A 1 -9.30 -27.18 -5.38
CA TYR A 1 -8.23 -27.98 -6.06
C TYR A 1 -6.90 -27.29 -5.78
N ASP A 2 -5.98 -28.01 -5.12
CA ASP A 2 -4.61 -27.54 -4.94
C ASP A 2 -3.85 -27.78 -6.26
N CYS A 3 -3.22 -26.75 -6.79
CA CYS A 3 -2.41 -26.81 -7.99
C CYS A 3 -0.97 -26.44 -7.64
N THR A 4 -0.04 -27.32 -8.00
CA THR A 4 1.40 -27.05 -7.86
C THR A 4 1.95 -26.60 -9.21
N LEU A 5 2.52 -25.40 -9.24
CA LEU A 5 3.24 -24.88 -10.39
C LEU A 5 4.75 -25.13 -10.17
N SER A 6 5.41 -25.73 -11.16
CA SER A 6 6.84 -25.93 -11.15
C SER A 6 7.50 -25.07 -12.22
N PHE A 7 8.59 -24.40 -11.85
CA PHE A 7 9.40 -23.61 -12.76
C PHE A 7 10.81 -24.19 -12.80
N GLU A 8 11.34 -24.39 -14.00
CA GLU A 8 12.70 -24.82 -14.22
C GLU A 8 13.48 -23.73 -14.93
N GLY A 9 14.73 -23.48 -14.53
CA GLY A 9 15.56 -22.44 -15.14
C GLY A 9 16.80 -22.11 -14.31
N HIS A 10 17.57 -21.15 -14.79
CA HIS A 10 18.71 -20.61 -14.06
C HIS A 10 18.26 -19.56 -13.05
N ILE A 11 18.79 -19.65 -11.84
CA ILE A 11 18.55 -18.64 -10.79
C ILE A 11 19.29 -17.35 -11.16
N ASN A 12 18.60 -16.21 -11.06
CA ASN A 12 19.24 -14.91 -11.25
C ASN A 12 20.27 -14.65 -10.14
N ASN A 13 21.50 -14.42 -10.56
CA ASN A 13 22.65 -14.19 -9.67
C ASN A 13 23.20 -12.76 -9.72
N SER A 14 22.54 -11.85 -10.43
CA SER A 14 22.89 -10.44 -10.58
C SER A 14 21.64 -9.59 -10.48
N ASP A 15 21.83 -8.29 -10.34
CA ASP A 15 20.73 -7.32 -10.39
C ASP A 15 19.91 -7.46 -11.67
N VAL A 16 18.62 -7.20 -11.59
CA VAL A 16 17.67 -7.33 -12.71
C VAL A 16 17.02 -5.97 -12.96
N SER A 17 16.94 -5.58 -14.24
CA SER A 17 16.30 -4.34 -14.65
C SER A 17 14.94 -4.57 -15.28
N TYR A 18 13.97 -3.71 -14.95
CA TYR A 18 12.65 -3.64 -15.55
C TYR A 18 12.42 -2.25 -16.15
N ASN A 19 11.80 -2.19 -17.31
CA ASN A 19 11.35 -0.92 -17.86
C ASN A 19 9.94 -0.60 -17.34
N LEU A 20 9.84 0.46 -16.54
CA LEU A 20 8.57 0.97 -16.05
C LEU A 20 7.92 1.86 -17.11
N SER A 21 6.64 1.67 -17.32
CA SER A 21 5.83 2.50 -18.22
C SER A 21 4.92 3.43 -17.42
N LYS A 22 4.70 4.62 -17.97
CA LYS A 22 3.65 5.53 -17.53
C LYS A 22 2.84 5.92 -18.75
N THR A 23 1.65 5.38 -18.85
CA THR A 23 0.71 5.72 -19.93
C THR A 23 -0.06 6.99 -19.54
N ASN A 24 -0.75 7.59 -20.51
CA ASN A 24 -1.67 8.69 -20.25
C ASN A 24 -3.08 8.20 -19.89
N ASP A 25 -3.21 6.94 -19.53
CA ASP A 25 -4.47 6.35 -19.09
C ASP A 25 -4.88 6.93 -17.73
N ILE A 26 -6.15 7.30 -17.64
CA ILE A 26 -6.68 7.98 -16.43
C ILE A 26 -6.77 7.02 -15.25
N LEU A 27 -7.07 5.74 -15.49
CA LEU A 27 -7.39 4.81 -14.39
C LEU A 27 -6.18 4.11 -13.76
N LEU A 28 -5.14 3.79 -14.53
CA LEU A 28 -3.98 3.01 -14.06
C LEU A 28 -2.65 3.61 -14.51
N SER A 29 -2.61 4.92 -14.71
CA SER A 29 -1.39 5.60 -15.13
C SER A 29 -0.23 5.34 -14.18
N GLY A 30 0.86 4.81 -14.71
CA GLY A 30 2.08 4.52 -13.96
C GLY A 30 2.07 3.23 -13.16
N PHE A 31 0.97 2.46 -13.13
CA PHE A 31 0.97 1.16 -12.47
C PHE A 31 1.68 0.11 -13.32
N ASN A 32 2.61 -0.61 -12.68
CA ASN A 32 3.42 -1.67 -13.29
C ASN A 32 3.42 -2.90 -12.39
N LEU A 33 3.15 -4.06 -12.98
CA LEU A 33 3.25 -5.34 -12.27
C LEU A 33 4.70 -5.85 -12.40
N ILE A 34 5.37 -6.03 -11.28
CA ILE A 34 6.73 -6.55 -11.21
C ILE A 34 6.78 -7.78 -10.31
N GLY A 35 7.60 -8.77 -10.68
CA GLY A 35 7.82 -9.98 -9.89
C GLY A 35 9.14 -9.94 -9.16
N ASN A 36 9.24 -10.66 -8.03
CA ASN A 36 10.52 -10.94 -7.41
C ASN A 36 11.33 -11.88 -8.33
N PRO A 37 12.47 -11.43 -8.89
CA PRO A 37 13.25 -12.21 -9.84
C PRO A 37 14.21 -13.19 -9.18
N PHE A 38 14.26 -13.27 -7.85
CA PHE A 38 15.22 -14.05 -7.09
C PHE A 38 14.57 -15.22 -6.35
N ALA A 39 15.40 -16.19 -5.97
CA ALA A 39 14.98 -17.33 -5.14
C ALA A 39 15.02 -17.05 -3.62
N HIS A 40 15.09 -15.78 -3.23
CA HIS A 40 15.05 -15.33 -1.85
C HIS A 40 14.09 -14.15 -1.70
N ASP A 41 13.69 -13.86 -0.48
CA ASP A 41 12.88 -12.70 -0.16
C ASP A 41 13.59 -11.40 -0.52
N ILE A 42 12.85 -10.44 -1.07
CA ILE A 42 13.31 -9.07 -1.29
C ILE A 42 12.36 -8.10 -0.62
N TYR A 43 12.76 -6.84 -0.53
CA TYR A 43 12.00 -5.79 0.13
C TYR A 43 11.98 -4.52 -0.73
N LYS A 44 10.95 -3.69 -0.52
CA LYS A 44 10.87 -2.33 -1.06
C LYS A 44 11.12 -1.32 0.05
N GLY A 45 11.89 -0.28 -0.26
CA GLY A 45 12.20 0.82 0.62
C GLY A 45 13.66 1.23 0.55
N GLU A 46 14.04 2.24 1.33
CA GLU A 46 15.39 2.79 1.36
C GLU A 46 16.45 1.73 1.70
N GLY A 47 17.43 1.56 0.83
CA GLY A 47 18.51 0.60 0.99
C GLY A 47 18.15 -0.87 0.70
N ALA A 48 16.88 -1.16 0.36
CA ALA A 48 16.41 -2.50 0.02
C ALA A 48 16.66 -2.86 -1.46
N ALA A 49 16.16 -4.02 -1.89
CA ALA A 49 16.27 -4.48 -3.27
C ALA A 49 15.55 -3.56 -4.26
N ILE A 50 14.35 -3.09 -3.88
CA ILE A 50 13.55 -2.13 -4.65
C ILE A 50 13.64 -0.78 -3.93
N ASP A 51 14.58 0.04 -4.38
CA ASP A 51 14.89 1.36 -3.86
C ASP A 51 14.97 2.33 -5.04
N ASN A 52 13.90 3.11 -5.26
CA ASN A 52 13.79 4.00 -6.41
C ASN A 52 12.83 5.16 -6.08
N ASP A 53 13.32 6.39 -6.14
CA ASP A 53 12.59 7.62 -5.82
C ASP A 53 11.45 7.96 -6.80
N ASP A 54 11.45 7.35 -8.00
CA ASP A 54 10.39 7.50 -8.97
C ASP A 54 9.17 6.60 -8.70
N LEU A 55 9.24 5.74 -7.68
CA LEU A 55 8.11 4.92 -7.24
C LEU A 55 7.35 5.61 -6.11
N ALA A 56 6.03 5.53 -6.18
CA ALA A 56 5.17 5.89 -5.05
C ALA A 56 5.51 5.04 -3.81
N GLU A 57 5.23 5.57 -2.63
CA GLU A 57 5.42 4.83 -1.39
C GLU A 57 4.49 3.59 -1.36
N GLY A 58 5.06 2.46 -0.90
CA GLY A 58 4.31 1.22 -0.84
C GLY A 58 4.07 0.53 -2.19
N TYR A 59 3.15 -0.41 -2.20
CA TYR A 59 2.78 -1.25 -3.33
C TYR A 59 1.49 -2.02 -3.03
N TYR A 60 0.89 -2.63 -4.05
CA TYR A 60 -0.25 -3.52 -3.87
C TYR A 60 0.13 -4.99 -4.04
N ILE A 61 -0.55 -5.84 -3.27
CA ILE A 61 -0.60 -7.29 -3.46
C ILE A 61 -2.04 -7.67 -3.77
N LEU A 62 -2.27 -8.46 -4.81
CA LEU A 62 -3.57 -9.06 -5.08
C LEU A 62 -3.75 -10.31 -4.22
N SER A 63 -4.76 -10.31 -3.38
CA SER A 63 -5.14 -11.47 -2.57
C SER A 63 -5.94 -12.50 -3.36
N ASN A 64 -6.04 -13.71 -2.82
CA ASN A 64 -6.90 -14.76 -3.39
C ASN A 64 -8.39 -14.39 -3.36
N SER A 65 -8.80 -13.47 -2.50
CA SER A 65 -10.17 -12.94 -2.44
C SER A 65 -10.49 -11.91 -3.52
N GLY A 66 -9.50 -11.51 -4.34
CA GLY A 66 -9.63 -10.45 -5.35
C GLY A 66 -9.51 -9.04 -4.78
N ALA A 67 -9.05 -8.90 -3.54
CA ALA A 67 -8.73 -7.61 -2.95
C ALA A 67 -7.32 -7.15 -3.32
N TRP A 68 -7.17 -5.88 -3.67
CA TRP A 68 -5.89 -5.20 -3.75
C TRP A 68 -5.51 -4.65 -2.37
N SER A 69 -4.60 -5.32 -1.69
CA SER A 69 -4.12 -4.89 -0.38
C SER A 69 -2.91 -3.97 -0.55
N ALA A 70 -3.05 -2.72 -0.14
CA ALA A 70 -1.92 -1.79 -0.05
C ALA A 70 -0.97 -2.21 1.06
N LYS A 71 0.33 -2.06 0.83
CA LYS A 71 1.40 -2.30 1.79
C LYS A 71 2.34 -1.11 1.79
N ILE A 72 2.60 -0.55 2.94
CA ILE A 72 3.67 0.44 3.12
C ILE A 72 5.04 -0.24 3.02
N SER A 73 6.11 0.54 2.88
CA SER A 73 7.49 0.03 2.86
C SER A 73 7.98 -0.26 4.29
N ASP A 74 7.29 -1.15 4.98
CA ASP A 74 7.47 -1.49 6.40
C ASP A 74 8.41 -2.67 6.67
N GLY A 75 9.06 -3.18 5.63
CA GLY A 75 9.88 -4.38 5.69
C GLY A 75 9.08 -5.68 5.50
N THR A 76 7.86 -5.61 4.98
CA THR A 76 7.13 -6.79 4.51
C THR A 76 7.89 -7.44 3.35
N ALA A 77 8.17 -8.73 3.49
CA ALA A 77 8.90 -9.48 2.49
C ALA A 77 8.07 -9.75 1.23
N ILE A 78 8.67 -9.51 0.07
CA ILE A 78 8.17 -9.94 -1.24
C ILE A 78 8.84 -11.29 -1.55
N LYS A 79 8.06 -12.36 -1.47
CA LYS A 79 8.56 -13.73 -1.57
C LYS A 79 8.97 -14.11 -3.00
N PRO A 80 9.82 -15.13 -3.19
CA PRO A 80 10.05 -15.73 -4.50
C PRO A 80 8.74 -16.03 -5.24
N CYS A 81 8.71 -15.76 -6.54
CA CYS A 81 7.53 -15.93 -7.41
C CYS A 81 6.32 -15.03 -7.06
N GLN A 82 6.44 -14.15 -6.08
CA GLN A 82 5.40 -13.16 -5.78
C GLN A 82 5.56 -11.95 -6.69
N SER A 83 4.41 -11.44 -7.17
CA SER A 83 4.34 -10.19 -7.91
C SER A 83 3.68 -9.11 -7.05
N ILE A 84 4.13 -7.88 -7.25
CA ILE A 84 3.57 -6.68 -6.63
C ILE A 84 3.21 -5.66 -7.72
N LEU A 85 2.22 -4.84 -7.45
CA LEU A 85 1.85 -3.74 -8.33
C LEU A 85 2.39 -2.45 -7.73
N VAL A 86 3.35 -1.84 -8.41
CA VAL A 86 3.97 -0.57 -8.04
C VAL A 86 3.47 0.56 -8.92
N LYS A 87 3.49 1.78 -8.43
CA LYS A 87 3.18 2.97 -9.22
C LYS A 87 4.43 3.80 -9.44
N THR A 88 4.72 4.14 -10.70
CA THR A 88 5.80 5.08 -11.05
C THR A 88 5.26 6.46 -11.40
N VAL A 89 6.00 7.51 -11.02
CA VAL A 89 5.65 8.89 -11.36
C VAL A 89 6.13 9.27 -12.77
N LYS A 90 7.12 8.54 -13.31
CA LYS A 90 7.61 8.69 -14.68
C LYS A 90 8.05 7.36 -15.27
N ALA A 91 8.02 7.24 -16.60
CA ALA A 91 8.62 6.08 -17.28
C ALA A 91 10.13 6.07 -17.09
N GLY A 92 10.71 4.88 -16.93
CA GLY A 92 12.15 4.73 -16.71
C GLY A 92 12.55 3.30 -16.37
N GLU A 93 13.81 3.11 -16.04
CA GLU A 93 14.37 1.83 -15.63
C GLU A 93 14.26 1.67 -14.11
N LEU A 94 13.72 0.55 -13.68
CA LEU A 94 13.80 0.07 -12.29
C LEU A 94 14.84 -1.03 -12.21
N LYS A 95 15.89 -0.81 -11.44
CA LYS A 95 16.89 -1.82 -11.12
C LYS A 95 16.57 -2.48 -9.79
N ILE A 96 16.28 -3.77 -9.80
CA ILE A 96 16.11 -4.58 -8.59
C ILE A 96 17.46 -5.18 -8.20
N LYS A 97 18.00 -4.73 -7.06
CA LYS A 97 19.29 -5.19 -6.55
C LYS A 97 19.17 -6.61 -5.99
N LYS A 98 20.19 -7.44 -6.25
CA LYS A 98 20.29 -8.75 -5.61
C LYS A 98 20.72 -8.59 -4.17
N THR A 99 19.77 -8.26 -3.30
CA THR A 99 19.97 -8.19 -1.86
C THR A 99 18.70 -8.65 -1.14
N ASN A 100 18.85 -9.24 0.03
CA ASN A 100 17.77 -9.56 0.95
C ASN A 100 17.73 -8.60 2.14
N SER A 101 18.42 -7.46 2.05
CA SER A 101 18.36 -6.44 3.10
C SER A 101 16.95 -5.87 3.21
N SER A 102 16.39 -5.90 4.41
CA SER A 102 15.17 -5.16 4.70
C SER A 102 15.45 -3.65 4.68
N PRO A 103 14.43 -2.81 4.44
CA PRO A 103 14.59 -1.35 4.46
C PRO A 103 15.26 -0.86 5.74
N SER A 104 15.99 0.26 5.64
CA SER A 104 16.58 0.89 6.80
C SER A 104 15.50 1.29 7.82
N ARG A 105 15.86 1.37 9.10
CA ARG A 105 14.91 1.78 10.17
C ARG A 105 14.25 3.13 9.90
N LYS A 106 14.94 4.05 9.20
CA LYS A 106 14.40 5.36 8.84
C LYS A 106 13.12 5.27 8.00
N SER A 107 12.99 4.27 7.14
CA SER A 107 11.74 4.05 6.40
C SER A 107 10.65 3.36 7.23
N ARG A 108 10.99 2.81 8.41
CA ARG A 108 10.01 2.25 9.36
C ARG A 108 9.57 3.26 10.42
N ASP A 109 10.40 4.26 10.69
CA ASP A 109 10.10 5.33 11.67
C ASP A 109 9.14 6.39 11.09
N ASN A 110 8.68 6.20 9.85
CA ASN A 110 7.66 7.07 9.26
C ASN A 110 6.39 6.96 10.10
N GLU A 111 6.07 8.06 10.73
CA GLU A 111 4.85 8.25 11.50
C GLU A 111 3.66 7.98 10.58
N SER A 112 2.98 6.87 10.81
CA SER A 112 1.89 6.44 9.94
C SER A 112 0.68 6.01 10.75
N LEU A 113 -0.49 6.32 10.22
CA LEU A 113 -1.77 5.80 10.69
C LEU A 113 -2.21 4.70 9.72
N GLU A 114 -2.61 3.57 10.25
CA GLU A 114 -3.35 2.55 9.53
C GLU A 114 -4.83 2.72 9.83
N ILE A 115 -5.65 2.86 8.79
CA ILE A 115 -7.10 2.96 8.88
C ILE A 115 -7.66 1.76 8.14
N LYS A 116 -8.35 0.89 8.86
CA LYS A 116 -8.87 -0.36 8.32
C LYS A 116 -10.39 -0.40 8.40
N VAL A 117 -11.01 -0.87 7.33
CA VAL A 117 -12.41 -1.26 7.31
C VAL A 117 -12.52 -2.75 7.08
N SER A 118 -13.41 -3.41 7.83
CA SER A 118 -13.62 -4.85 7.69
C SER A 118 -15.09 -5.22 7.88
N ASN A 119 -15.47 -6.33 7.27
CA ASN A 119 -16.68 -7.08 7.58
C ASN A 119 -16.30 -8.53 7.93
N SER A 120 -17.28 -9.41 8.08
CA SER A 120 -17.02 -10.81 8.47
C SER A 120 -16.09 -11.60 7.52
N ASN A 121 -15.89 -11.15 6.28
CA ASN A 121 -15.18 -11.92 5.25
C ASN A 121 -14.02 -11.15 4.58
N TYR A 122 -14.06 -9.82 4.58
CA TYR A 122 -13.15 -8.99 3.81
C TYR A 122 -12.70 -7.80 4.61
N GLU A 123 -11.53 -7.30 4.26
CA GLU A 123 -10.98 -6.08 4.81
C GLU A 123 -10.29 -5.26 3.72
N ASP A 124 -10.18 -3.97 3.97
CA ASP A 124 -9.36 -3.05 3.19
C ASP A 124 -8.68 -2.05 4.12
N VAL A 125 -7.54 -1.53 3.69
CA VAL A 125 -6.68 -0.68 4.50
C VAL A 125 -6.26 0.54 3.70
N ALA A 126 -6.27 1.68 4.35
CA ALA A 126 -5.61 2.90 3.90
C ALA A 126 -4.58 3.35 4.94
N TYR A 127 -3.53 4.00 4.46
CA TYR A 127 -2.47 4.54 5.31
C TYR A 127 -2.35 6.04 5.13
N VAL A 128 -2.04 6.72 6.22
CA VAL A 128 -1.61 8.12 6.19
C VAL A 128 -0.19 8.17 6.74
N SER A 129 0.70 8.78 5.99
CA SER A 129 2.09 9.00 6.39
C SER A 129 2.44 10.48 6.24
N PHE A 130 3.35 10.95 7.09
CA PHE A 130 3.77 12.35 7.13
C PHE A 130 5.19 12.45 6.59
N ASP A 131 5.30 12.37 5.24
CA ASP A 131 6.57 12.42 4.51
C ASP A 131 6.37 13.18 3.19
N ASN A 132 7.46 13.63 2.57
CA ASN A 132 7.46 14.35 1.29
C ASN A 132 7.54 13.41 0.06
N LYS A 133 7.21 12.13 0.23
CA LYS A 133 7.18 11.16 -0.86
C LYS A 133 5.87 11.23 -1.65
N VAL A 134 5.83 10.51 -2.75
CA VAL A 134 4.59 10.37 -3.55
C VAL A 134 3.71 9.28 -2.97
N GLY A 135 2.46 9.58 -2.70
CA GLY A 135 1.46 8.64 -2.21
C GLY A 135 1.03 7.60 -3.25
N LEU A 136 0.51 6.47 -2.78
CA LEU A 136 -0.04 5.41 -3.61
C LEU A 136 -1.53 5.64 -3.82
N GLU A 137 -1.93 5.95 -5.07
CA GLU A 137 -3.34 6.14 -5.42
C GLU A 137 -4.14 4.87 -5.20
N LYS A 138 -5.42 5.03 -4.80
CA LYS A 138 -6.36 3.92 -4.60
C LYS A 138 -6.75 3.30 -5.94
N ILE A 139 -6.86 1.98 -5.96
CA ILE A 139 -7.42 1.22 -7.08
C ILE A 139 -8.62 0.40 -6.62
N GLU A 140 -9.59 0.21 -7.51
CA GLU A 140 -10.76 -0.62 -7.21
C GLU A 140 -10.40 -2.09 -7.05
N HIS A 141 -11.06 -2.74 -6.07
CA HIS A 141 -10.92 -4.17 -5.90
C HIS A 141 -11.56 -4.95 -7.04
N LYS A 142 -10.98 -6.10 -7.38
CA LYS A 142 -11.56 -7.04 -8.34
C LYS A 142 -12.86 -7.67 -7.83
N ASN A 143 -12.95 -7.87 -6.53
CA ASN A 143 -14.12 -8.42 -5.86
C ASN A 143 -14.97 -7.28 -5.29
N VAL A 144 -16.18 -7.13 -5.82
CA VAL A 144 -17.13 -6.06 -5.44
C VAL A 144 -17.64 -6.16 -3.98
N ASN A 145 -17.45 -7.29 -3.32
CA ASN A 145 -17.86 -7.49 -1.93
C ASN A 145 -16.79 -7.00 -0.92
N VAL A 146 -15.60 -6.67 -1.39
CA VAL A 146 -14.56 -6.08 -0.56
C VAL A 146 -14.93 -4.62 -0.32
N PRO A 147 -15.06 -4.16 0.93
CA PRO A 147 -15.26 -2.74 1.22
C PRO A 147 -14.04 -1.95 0.76
N MET A 148 -14.21 -0.68 0.46
CA MET A 148 -13.14 0.19 0.03
C MET A 148 -12.99 1.36 0.99
N ILE A 149 -11.76 1.59 1.47
CA ILE A 149 -11.39 2.75 2.29
C ILE A 149 -10.24 3.49 1.63
N TYR A 150 -10.31 4.83 1.63
CA TYR A 150 -9.30 5.67 1.01
C TYR A 150 -9.26 7.07 1.61
N ILE A 151 -8.19 7.77 1.35
CA ILE A 151 -7.95 9.14 1.79
C ILE A 151 -8.04 10.06 0.57
N PRO A 152 -9.13 10.85 0.42
CA PRO A 152 -9.21 11.83 -0.64
C PRO A 152 -8.29 13.01 -0.36
N VAL A 153 -7.42 13.33 -1.33
CA VAL A 153 -6.56 14.50 -1.29
C VAL A 153 -6.68 15.21 -2.64
N GLU A 154 -7.16 16.45 -2.63
CA GLU A 154 -7.47 17.23 -3.83
C GLU A 154 -8.46 16.48 -4.75
N ASP A 155 -8.02 16.10 -5.96
CA ASP A 155 -8.81 15.41 -6.99
C ASP A 155 -8.51 13.90 -7.08
N LYS A 156 -7.80 13.33 -6.09
CA LYS A 156 -7.35 11.94 -6.08
C LYS A 156 -7.66 11.22 -4.79
N ASP A 157 -7.86 9.93 -4.93
CA ASP A 157 -8.06 9.00 -3.82
C ASP A 157 -6.79 8.18 -3.58
N PHE A 158 -6.38 8.07 -2.33
CA PHE A 158 -5.14 7.39 -1.97
C PHE A 158 -5.40 6.20 -1.05
N ALA A 159 -4.69 5.10 -1.32
CA ALA A 159 -4.52 4.00 -0.38
C ALA A 159 -3.39 4.27 0.61
N ILE A 160 -2.39 5.06 0.19
CA ILE A 160 -1.33 5.58 1.07
C ILE A 160 -1.22 7.06 0.76
N ALA A 161 -1.76 7.89 1.63
CA ALA A 161 -1.70 9.34 1.51
C ALA A 161 -0.44 9.88 2.21
N MET A 162 0.27 10.76 1.53
CA MET A 162 1.39 11.53 2.10
C MET A 162 0.90 12.92 2.43
N LEU A 163 0.89 13.27 3.70
CA LEU A 163 0.38 14.54 4.19
C LEU A 163 1.48 15.35 4.88
N GLU A 164 1.26 16.65 5.00
CA GLU A 164 2.15 17.51 5.77
C GLU A 164 2.00 17.23 7.27
N GLU A 165 3.09 17.35 8.03
CA GLU A 165 3.11 17.16 9.50
C GLU A 165 2.12 18.06 10.25
N SER A 166 1.78 19.21 9.68
CA SER A 166 0.83 20.17 10.24
C SER A 166 -0.63 19.76 10.08
N THR A 167 -0.93 18.74 9.27
CA THR A 167 -2.29 18.28 8.99
C THR A 167 -2.92 17.69 10.24
N LYS A 168 -4.08 18.23 10.63
CA LYS A 168 -4.85 17.79 11.81
C LYS A 168 -6.14 17.08 11.43
N ASP A 169 -6.77 17.52 10.34
CA ASP A 169 -8.02 16.97 9.86
C ASP A 169 -7.76 16.14 8.62
N ILE A 170 -8.00 14.85 8.71
CA ILE A 170 -7.74 13.88 7.64
C ILE A 170 -9.10 13.39 7.14
N PRO A 171 -9.49 13.72 5.89
CA PRO A 171 -10.70 13.17 5.31
C PRO A 171 -10.51 11.67 5.07
N VAL A 172 -11.50 10.88 5.46
CA VAL A 172 -11.54 9.44 5.22
C VAL A 172 -12.83 9.12 4.48
N SER A 173 -12.74 8.40 3.39
CA SER A 173 -13.89 7.93 2.64
C SER A 173 -14.02 6.42 2.69
N PHE A 174 -15.23 5.95 2.85
CA PHE A 174 -15.60 4.55 2.92
C PHE A 174 -16.70 4.25 1.90
N GLU A 175 -16.52 3.17 1.14
CA GLU A 175 -17.52 2.67 0.21
C GLU A 175 -17.75 1.18 0.41
N ALA A 176 -19.02 0.76 0.38
CA ALA A 176 -19.40 -0.64 0.39
C ALA A 176 -20.53 -0.88 -0.61
N LYS A 177 -20.37 -1.88 -1.47
CA LYS A 177 -21.38 -2.27 -2.46
C LYS A 177 -22.37 -3.31 -1.92
N THR A 178 -22.13 -3.82 -0.71
CA THR A 178 -23.00 -4.77 -0.02
C THR A 178 -23.52 -4.20 1.28
N MET A 179 -24.77 -4.52 1.60
CA MET A 179 -25.34 -4.12 2.90
C MET A 179 -24.79 -5.04 4.00
N GLY A 180 -24.54 -4.48 5.19
CA GLY A 180 -24.03 -5.24 6.34
C GLY A 180 -23.43 -4.35 7.40
N GLU A 181 -22.88 -4.98 8.42
CA GLU A 181 -22.10 -4.32 9.45
C GLU A 181 -20.63 -4.25 9.03
N TYR A 182 -20.04 -3.09 9.26
CA TYR A 182 -18.63 -2.83 8.98
C TYR A 182 -17.98 -2.26 10.24
N THR A 183 -16.78 -2.74 10.51
CA THR A 183 -15.95 -2.24 11.61
C THR A 183 -14.86 -1.36 11.04
N LEU A 184 -14.76 -0.13 11.54
CA LEU A 184 -13.66 0.77 11.28
C LEU A 184 -12.70 0.74 12.47
N SER A 185 -11.41 0.54 12.20
CA SER A 185 -10.36 0.59 13.21
C SER A 185 -9.21 1.48 12.76
N VAL A 186 -8.56 2.13 13.71
CA VAL A 186 -7.40 2.97 13.47
C VAL A 186 -6.28 2.50 14.38
N SER A 187 -5.09 2.36 13.83
CA SER A 187 -3.87 2.01 14.57
C SER A 187 -2.78 3.02 14.24
N ALA A 188 -2.21 3.61 15.26
CA ALA A 188 -0.98 4.38 15.11
C ALA A 188 0.20 3.39 15.03
N LEU A 189 1.02 3.51 14.00
CA LEU A 189 2.19 2.64 13.83
C LEU A 189 3.40 3.12 14.66
N ASN A 190 3.21 4.19 15.43
CA ASN A 190 4.18 4.72 16.40
C ASN A 190 3.47 5.58 17.47
N ASP A 191 4.22 6.05 18.48
CA ASP A 191 3.71 6.76 19.65
C ASP A 191 3.52 8.28 19.42
N ARG A 192 3.34 8.74 18.17
CA ARG A 192 3.20 10.18 17.84
C ARG A 192 1.92 10.80 18.36
N PHE A 193 0.84 10.04 18.38
CA PHE A 193 -0.50 10.58 18.60
C PHE A 193 -0.97 10.29 20.02
N ASP A 194 -1.20 11.33 20.80
CA ASP A 194 -1.81 11.22 22.13
C ASP A 194 -3.30 10.89 22.05
N ASN A 195 -3.98 11.36 21.00
CA ASN A 195 -5.39 11.11 20.74
C ASN A 195 -5.69 11.13 19.25
N ILE A 196 -6.59 10.25 18.82
CA ILE A 196 -7.14 10.19 17.47
C ILE A 196 -8.66 10.13 17.61
N TYR A 197 -9.35 11.11 17.02
CA TYR A 197 -10.81 11.14 17.01
C TYR A 197 -11.34 10.89 15.61
N LEU A 198 -12.25 9.92 15.49
CA LEU A 198 -13.11 9.79 14.33
C LEU A 198 -14.32 10.71 14.53
N VAL A 199 -14.61 11.53 13.52
CA VAL A 199 -15.78 12.43 13.53
C VAL A 199 -16.69 12.03 12.36
N ASP A 200 -17.91 11.62 12.67
CA ASP A 200 -18.95 11.47 11.66
C ASP A 200 -19.48 12.86 11.26
N LYS A 201 -19.19 13.27 10.04
CA LYS A 201 -19.60 14.58 9.53
C LYS A 201 -21.11 14.71 9.30
N LEU A 202 -21.83 13.60 9.22
CA LEU A 202 -23.26 13.58 9.01
C LEU A 202 -24.02 13.80 10.32
N THR A 203 -23.63 13.09 11.38
CA THR A 203 -24.29 13.16 12.70
C THR A 203 -23.62 14.14 13.65
N GLY A 204 -22.33 14.42 13.46
CA GLY A 204 -21.50 15.19 14.38
C GLY A 204 -21.00 14.37 15.57
N ASP A 205 -21.26 13.07 15.59
CA ASP A 205 -20.74 12.17 16.61
C ASP A 205 -19.23 11.98 16.48
N PHE A 206 -18.55 11.74 17.59
CA PHE A 206 -17.12 11.47 17.60
C PHE A 206 -16.77 10.32 18.54
N ALA A 207 -15.73 9.57 18.19
CA ALA A 207 -15.18 8.50 18.99
C ALA A 207 -13.65 8.65 19.09
N ASN A 208 -13.10 8.41 20.28
CA ASN A 208 -11.64 8.30 20.43
C ASN A 208 -11.21 6.90 19.98
N MET A 209 -10.35 6.84 18.96
CA MET A 209 -9.94 5.59 18.31
C MET A 209 -8.72 4.94 18.98
N LEU A 210 -8.08 5.58 19.95
CA LEU A 210 -6.95 5.04 20.73
C LEU A 210 -7.37 4.50 22.12
N LEU A 211 -8.59 4.74 22.54
CA LEU A 211 -9.15 4.20 23.78
C LEU A 211 -9.95 2.93 23.43
N GLU A 212 -9.43 1.75 23.73
CA GLU A 212 -10.20 0.52 23.84
C GLU A 212 -11.00 0.49 25.15
#